data_d7aa670033cd97f152c3e49a890319a7
#
_entry.id   d7aa670033cd97f152c3e49a890319a7
#
_cell.length_a   1.000
_cell.length_b   1.000
_cell.length_c   1.000
_cell.angle_alpha   90.00
_cell.angle_beta   90.00
_cell.angle_gamma   90.00
#
_symmetry.space_group_name_H-M   'P 1'
#
loop_
_entity.id
_entity.type
_entity.pdbx_description
1 polymer ?
#
loop_
_entity_poly.entity_id
_entity_poly.type
_entity_poly.pdbx_seq_one_letter_code
_entity_poly.pdbx_strand_id
1 'polypeptide(L)'
;MVKTKLEQTLDDLEDTLEREKRSKGETEKARRKLEADLKVSQEMMADIERGKKDLETNVQRKEREIADAINKLEGEQANVSKQQRTIKEFQGITTY
;
A
#
# COMPACT_ATOMS: atom_id res chain seq x y z
N MET A 1 -4.39 12.37 68.47
CA MET A 1 -4.43 11.18 69.19
C MET A 1 -4.97 10.09 68.36
N VAL A 2 -5.33 8.95 68.84
CA VAL A 2 -5.65 7.78 67.98
C VAL A 2 -6.77 8.09 66.94
N LYS A 3 -7.81 8.80 67.34
CA LYS A 3 -8.93 9.18 66.49
C LYS A 3 -8.47 10.07 65.33
N THR A 4 -7.61 11.04 65.58
CA THR A 4 -7.10 11.97 64.59
C THR A 4 -6.19 11.25 63.56
N LYS A 5 -5.37 10.32 64.02
CA LYS A 5 -4.52 9.49 63.14
C LYS A 5 -5.34 8.59 62.24
N LEU A 6 -6.42 8.00 62.78
CA LEU A 6 -7.32 7.17 61.97
C LEU A 6 -8.05 7.99 60.89
N GLU A 7 -8.50 9.19 61.26
CA GLU A 7 -9.13 10.11 60.30
C GLU A 7 -8.18 10.51 59.19
N GLN A 8 -6.93 10.84 59.50
CA GLN A 8 -5.90 11.14 58.49
C GLN A 8 -5.60 9.96 57.61
N THR A 9 -5.45 8.77 58.18
CA THR A 9 -5.22 7.55 57.43
C THR A 9 -6.37 7.27 56.46
N LEU A 10 -7.60 7.47 56.93
CA LEU A 10 -8.79 7.30 56.09
C LEU A 10 -8.81 8.29 54.94
N ASP A 11 -8.52 9.57 55.18
CA ASP A 11 -8.45 10.60 54.17
C ASP A 11 -7.37 10.30 53.13
N ASP A 12 -6.19 9.85 53.57
CA ASP A 12 -5.10 9.47 52.69
C ASP A 12 -5.46 8.28 51.79
N LEU A 13 -6.18 7.31 52.36
CA LEU A 13 -6.67 6.16 51.60
C LEU A 13 -7.72 6.55 50.58
N GLU A 14 -8.63 7.47 50.91
CA GLU A 14 -9.64 8.00 49.99
C GLU A 14 -8.99 8.74 48.83
N ASP A 15 -7.99 9.59 49.11
CA ASP A 15 -7.25 10.32 48.09
C ASP A 15 -6.48 9.37 47.16
N THR A 16 -5.85 8.36 47.74
CA THR A 16 -5.14 7.33 46.96
C THR A 16 -6.09 6.57 46.06
N LEU A 17 -7.25 6.19 46.56
CA LEU A 17 -8.27 5.48 45.80
C LEU A 17 -8.79 6.33 44.63
N GLU A 18 -9.05 7.61 44.87
CA GLU A 18 -9.47 8.52 43.79
C GLU A 18 -8.42 8.69 42.73
N ARG A 19 -7.15 8.81 43.11
CA ARG A 19 -6.05 8.88 42.14
C ARG A 19 -5.94 7.62 41.30
N GLU A 20 -6.06 6.47 41.92
CA GLU A 20 -6.04 5.18 41.22
C GLU A 20 -7.21 5.05 40.23
N LYS A 21 -8.40 5.48 40.65
CA LYS A 21 -9.58 5.48 39.75
C LYS A 21 -9.37 6.39 38.54
N ARG A 22 -8.81 7.60 38.74
CA ARG A 22 -8.48 8.52 37.66
C ARG A 22 -7.45 7.91 36.72
N SER A 23 -6.37 7.38 37.30
CA SER A 23 -5.30 6.76 36.54
C SER A 23 -5.80 5.59 35.71
N LYS A 24 -6.64 4.75 36.29
CA LYS A 24 -7.27 3.62 35.60
C LYS A 24 -8.17 4.10 34.45
N GLY A 25 -8.95 5.16 34.67
CA GLY A 25 -9.81 5.74 33.66
C GLY A 25 -9.01 6.31 32.50
N GLU A 26 -7.91 7.01 32.79
CA GLU A 26 -7.00 7.55 31.76
C GLU A 26 -6.32 6.44 30.96
N THR A 27 -5.88 5.39 31.64
CA THR A 27 -5.29 4.22 31.02
C THR A 27 -6.27 3.53 30.07
N GLU A 28 -7.53 3.37 30.50
CA GLU A 28 -8.58 2.80 29.66
C GLU A 28 -8.86 3.64 28.42
N LYS A 29 -8.90 4.96 28.55
CA LYS A 29 -9.08 5.87 27.43
C LYS A 29 -7.91 5.76 26.44
N ALA A 30 -6.68 5.75 26.96
CA ALA A 30 -5.48 5.60 26.15
C ALA A 30 -5.48 4.26 25.43
N ARG A 31 -5.86 3.17 26.09
CA ARG A 31 -5.96 1.84 25.49
C ARG A 31 -6.96 1.82 24.35
N ARG A 32 -8.14 2.39 24.54
CA ARG A 32 -9.19 2.45 23.51
C ARG A 32 -8.74 3.26 22.29
N LYS A 33 -8.07 4.38 22.55
CA LYS A 33 -7.52 5.21 21.49
C LYS A 33 -6.47 4.47 20.67
N LEU A 34 -5.54 3.79 21.36
CA LEU A 34 -4.51 3.00 20.70
C LEU A 34 -5.10 1.84 19.90
N GLU A 35 -6.11 1.16 20.40
CA GLU A 35 -6.81 0.10 19.68
C GLU A 35 -7.49 0.63 18.42
N ALA A 36 -8.14 1.79 18.52
CA ALA A 36 -8.77 2.44 17.37
C ALA A 36 -7.73 2.86 16.33
N ASP A 37 -6.62 3.47 16.76
CA ASP A 37 -5.53 3.88 15.89
C ASP A 37 -4.88 2.68 15.20
N LEU A 38 -4.69 1.58 15.94
CA LEU A 38 -4.15 0.34 15.39
C LEU A 38 -5.07 -0.22 14.30
N LYS A 39 -6.37 -0.23 14.56
CA LYS A 39 -7.36 -0.71 13.59
C LYS A 39 -7.33 0.12 12.30
N VAL A 40 -7.29 1.45 12.43
CA VAL A 40 -7.18 2.36 11.29
C VAL A 40 -5.89 2.10 10.51
N SER A 41 -4.77 1.95 11.21
CA SER A 41 -3.49 1.64 10.58
C SER A 41 -3.53 0.32 9.80
N GLN A 42 -4.13 -0.71 10.36
CA GLN A 42 -4.28 -2.00 9.71
C GLN A 42 -5.15 -1.92 8.46
N GLU A 43 -6.23 -1.14 8.51
CA GLU A 43 -7.09 -0.89 7.35
C GLU A 43 -6.35 -0.14 6.25
N MET A 44 -5.56 0.87 6.62
CA MET A 44 -4.72 1.62 5.69
C MET A 44 -3.66 0.74 5.04
N MET A 45 -3.02 -0.14 5.80
CA MET A 45 -2.04 -1.09 5.29
C MET A 45 -2.69 -2.07 4.29
N ALA A 46 -3.89 -2.55 4.59
CA ALA A 46 -4.63 -3.42 3.68
C ALA A 46 -4.99 -2.71 2.38
N ASP A 47 -5.37 -1.43 2.44
CA ASP A 47 -5.66 -0.61 1.27
C ASP A 47 -4.41 -0.38 0.41
N ILE A 48 -3.28 -0.10 1.06
CA ILE A 48 -1.99 0.07 0.37
C ILE A 48 -1.58 -1.23 -0.33
N GLU A 49 -1.73 -2.38 0.32
CA GLU A 49 -1.43 -3.68 -0.27
C GLU A 49 -2.30 -3.96 -1.50
N ARG A 50 -3.59 -3.64 -1.43
CA ARG A 50 -4.49 -3.78 -2.59
C ARG A 50 -4.08 -2.87 -3.73
N GLY A 51 -3.79 -1.60 -3.42
CA GLY A 51 -3.31 -0.64 -4.41
C GLY A 51 -2.02 -1.07 -5.07
N LYS A 52 -1.09 -1.62 -4.29
CA LYS A 52 0.16 -2.17 -4.80
C LYS A 52 -0.06 -3.32 -5.77
N LYS A 53 -0.94 -4.26 -5.42
CA LYS A 53 -1.28 -5.39 -6.30
C LYS A 53 -1.92 -4.93 -7.60
N ASP A 54 -2.82 -3.95 -7.53
CA ASP A 54 -3.47 -3.37 -8.70
C ASP A 54 -2.46 -2.71 -9.63
N LEU A 55 -1.51 -1.96 -9.05
CA LEU A 55 -0.42 -1.36 -9.82
C LEU A 55 0.47 -2.41 -10.48
N GLU A 56 0.84 -3.45 -9.76
CA GLU A 56 1.64 -4.56 -10.31
C GLU A 56 0.93 -5.23 -11.49
N THR A 57 -0.37 -5.47 -11.36
CA THR A 57 -1.19 -6.03 -12.44
C THR A 57 -1.23 -5.11 -13.65
N ASN A 58 -1.40 -3.80 -13.43
CA ASN A 58 -1.43 -2.82 -14.50
C ASN A 58 -0.07 -2.71 -15.21
N VAL A 59 1.02 -2.73 -14.45
CA VAL A 59 2.38 -2.70 -15.00
C VAL A 59 2.62 -3.94 -15.88
N GLN A 60 2.26 -5.12 -15.41
CA GLN A 60 2.39 -6.37 -16.16
C GLN A 60 1.59 -6.33 -17.46
N ARG A 61 0.37 -5.79 -17.41
CA ARG A 61 -0.47 -5.63 -18.61
C ARG A 61 0.19 -4.72 -19.63
N LYS A 62 0.68 -3.59 -19.17
CA LYS A 62 1.37 -2.63 -20.05
C LYS A 62 2.65 -3.18 -20.63
N GLU A 63 3.40 -3.94 -19.85
CA GLU A 63 4.60 -4.62 -20.35
C GLU A 63 4.26 -5.60 -21.47
N ARG A 64 3.17 -6.35 -21.34
CA ARG A 64 2.68 -7.25 -22.41
C ARG A 64 2.26 -6.47 -23.65
N GLU A 65 1.52 -5.37 -23.46
CA GLU A 65 1.11 -4.50 -24.57
C GLU A 65 2.32 -3.95 -25.33
N ILE A 66 3.35 -3.52 -24.61
CA ILE A 66 4.60 -3.04 -25.20
C ILE A 66 5.31 -4.16 -25.95
N ALA A 67 5.42 -5.34 -25.36
CA ALA A 67 6.04 -6.50 -25.99
C ALA A 67 5.30 -6.89 -27.27
N ASP A 68 3.97 -6.90 -27.24
CA ASP A 68 3.15 -7.19 -28.42
C ASP A 68 3.33 -6.13 -29.52
N ALA A 69 3.39 -4.85 -29.12
CA ALA A 69 3.63 -3.75 -30.05
C ALA A 69 5.01 -3.85 -30.71
N ILE A 70 6.04 -4.18 -29.95
CA ILE A 70 7.41 -4.39 -30.47
C ILE A 70 7.43 -5.55 -31.44
N ASN A 71 6.83 -6.69 -31.12
CA ASN A 71 6.76 -7.86 -31.99
C ASN A 71 6.04 -7.55 -33.29
N LYS A 72 4.95 -6.81 -33.20
CA LYS A 72 4.19 -6.36 -34.39
C LYS A 72 5.03 -5.43 -35.25
N LEU A 73 5.72 -4.49 -34.65
CA LEU A 73 6.60 -3.57 -35.38
C LEU A 73 7.75 -4.30 -36.07
N GLU A 74 8.38 -5.23 -35.40
CA GLU A 74 9.44 -6.06 -35.98
C GLU A 74 8.93 -6.89 -37.14
N GLY A 75 7.73 -7.44 -37.03
CA GLY A 75 7.08 -8.17 -38.14
C GLY A 75 6.81 -7.26 -39.35
N GLU A 76 6.33 -6.05 -39.13
CA GLU A 76 6.09 -5.06 -40.16
C GLU A 76 7.39 -4.63 -40.82
N GLN A 77 8.45 -4.40 -40.07
CA GLN A 77 9.78 -4.05 -40.57
C GLN A 77 10.35 -5.19 -41.44
N ALA A 78 10.19 -6.43 -41.00
CA ALA A 78 10.61 -7.59 -41.77
C ALA A 78 9.86 -7.68 -43.13
N ASN A 79 8.55 -7.41 -43.12
CA ASN A 79 7.72 -7.38 -44.30
C ASN A 79 8.15 -6.26 -45.27
N VAL A 80 8.41 -5.07 -44.75
CA VAL A 80 8.89 -3.93 -45.55
C VAL A 80 10.23 -4.28 -46.19
N SER A 81 11.16 -4.84 -45.44
CA SER A 81 12.46 -5.26 -45.97
C SER A 81 12.32 -6.31 -47.08
N LYS A 82 11.41 -7.25 -46.92
CA LYS A 82 11.11 -8.27 -47.90
C LYS A 82 10.53 -7.66 -49.17
N GLN A 83 9.60 -6.74 -49.04
CA GLN A 83 9.00 -6.01 -50.16
C GLN A 83 10.03 -5.18 -50.93
N GLN A 84 10.92 -4.50 -50.23
CA GLN A 84 12.01 -3.73 -50.83
C GLN A 84 12.94 -4.62 -51.63
N ARG A 85 13.24 -5.80 -51.12
CA ARG A 85 14.06 -6.78 -51.81
C ARG A 85 13.39 -7.26 -53.10
N THR A 86 12.11 -7.56 -53.04
CA THR A 86 11.28 -7.95 -54.19
C THR A 86 11.23 -6.86 -55.23
N ILE A 87 11.07 -5.60 -54.82
CA ILE A 87 11.08 -4.45 -55.74
C ILE A 87 12.42 -4.33 -56.43
N LYS A 88 13.53 -4.46 -55.75
CA LYS A 88 14.87 -4.42 -56.31
C LYS A 88 15.09 -5.55 -57.32
N GLU A 89 14.65 -6.76 -57.01
CA GLU A 89 14.72 -7.91 -57.96
C GLU A 89 13.92 -7.64 -59.21
N PHE A 90 12.73 -7.08 -59.05
CA PHE A 90 11.85 -6.73 -60.16
C PHE A 90 12.47 -5.64 -61.03
N GLN A 91 13.08 -4.62 -60.45
CA GLN A 91 13.80 -3.57 -61.14
C GLN A 91 15.00 -4.12 -61.91
N GLY A 92 15.73 -5.05 -61.35
CA GLY A 92 16.84 -5.73 -61.98
C GLY A 92 16.43 -6.52 -63.23
N ILE A 93 15.27 -7.18 -63.15
CA ILE A 93 14.70 -7.89 -64.30
C ILE A 93 14.26 -6.91 -65.38
N THR A 94 13.68 -5.78 -65.01
CA THR A 94 13.17 -4.77 -65.97
C THR A 94 14.29 -4.00 -66.69
N THR A 95 15.46 -3.96 -66.09
CA THR A 95 16.60 -3.25 -66.62
C THR A 95 17.25 -4.00 -67.78
N TYR A 96 17.00 -5.29 -67.86
CA TYR A 96 17.44 -6.10 -69.01
C TYR A 96 16.39 -6.12 -70.10
#